data_03e89366f82724e1220a9c18d2a0129b
#
_entry.id   03e89366f82724e1220a9c18d2a0129b
#
_cell.length_a   1.000
_cell.length_b   1.000
_cell.length_c   1.000
_cell.angle_alpha   90.00
_cell.angle_beta   90.00
_cell.angle_gamma   90.00
#
_symmetry.space_group_name_H-M   'P 1'
#
loop_
_entity.id
_entity.type
_entity.pdbx_description
1 polymer ?
#
loop_
_entity_poly.entity_id
_entity_poly.type
_entity_poly.pdbx_seq_one_letter_code
_entity_poly.pdbx_strand_id
1 'polypeptide(L)'
;MKWLILIIGIAANASASVLVKMAMMPPRKFPSLSAPWAALSNWPFWLGLGLYGAAFLLYAAALARLPLNVAHPVLTSGAVAAVALMSVLIFKEPFHWTTGTGILMVIAGVALITARVA
;
A
#
# COMPACT_ATOMS: atom_id res chain seq x y z
N MET A 1 2.00 3.57 20.36
CA MET A 1 0.84 3.04 19.58
C MET A 1 0.67 3.70 18.21
N LYS A 2 0.86 5.03 18.14
CA LYS A 2 0.64 5.74 16.87
C LYS A 2 1.52 5.21 15.72
N TRP A 3 2.78 4.91 15.98
CA TRP A 3 3.68 4.39 14.95
C TRP A 3 3.34 2.94 14.58
N LEU A 4 2.89 2.15 15.55
CA LEU A 4 2.44 0.79 15.29
C LEU A 4 1.20 0.79 14.39
N ILE A 5 0.28 1.70 14.64
CA ILE A 5 -0.92 1.85 13.79
C ILE A 5 -0.51 2.15 12.34
N LEU A 6 0.47 3.06 12.15
CA LEU A 6 0.95 3.38 10.82
C LEU A 6 1.63 2.18 10.16
N ILE A 7 2.44 1.43 10.90
CA ILE A 7 3.13 0.25 10.35
C ILE A 7 2.12 -0.80 9.88
N ILE A 8 1.10 -1.06 10.70
CA ILE A 8 0.04 -2.00 10.31
C ILE A 8 -0.72 -1.46 9.10
N GLY A 9 -0.98 -0.15 9.07
CA GLY A 9 -1.62 0.49 7.93
C GLY A 9 -0.81 0.36 6.64
N ILE A 10 0.51 0.53 6.74
CA ILE A 10 1.42 0.34 5.60
C ILE A 10 1.33 -1.09 5.09
N ALA A 11 1.39 -2.07 6.00
CA ALA A 11 1.31 -3.48 5.63
C ALA A 11 -0.03 -3.80 4.97
N ALA A 12 -1.13 -3.31 5.52
CA ALA A 12 -2.46 -3.52 4.95
C ALA A 12 -2.56 -2.88 3.56
N ASN A 13 -2.07 -1.66 3.40
CA ASN A 13 -2.11 -0.94 2.13
C ASN A 13 -1.29 -1.66 1.07
N ALA A 14 -0.06 -2.06 1.41
CA ALA A 14 0.82 -2.75 0.48
C ALA A 14 0.26 -4.12 0.09
N SER A 15 -0.26 -4.88 1.04
CA SER A 15 -0.88 -6.17 0.77
C SER A 15 -2.12 -6.01 -0.11
N ALA A 16 -2.92 -4.97 0.13
CA ALA A 16 -4.07 -4.67 -0.71
C ALA A 16 -3.66 -4.41 -2.15
N SER A 17 -2.59 -3.63 -2.34
CA SER A 17 -2.09 -3.32 -3.68
C SER A 17 -1.64 -4.58 -4.41
N VAL A 18 -0.94 -5.49 -3.72
CA VAL A 18 -0.51 -6.76 -4.30
C VAL A 18 -1.73 -7.60 -4.70
N LEU A 19 -2.72 -7.69 -3.83
CA LEU A 19 -3.92 -8.48 -4.12
C LEU A 19 -4.71 -7.91 -5.30
N VAL A 20 -4.83 -6.59 -5.39
CA VAL A 20 -5.50 -5.96 -6.52
C VAL A 20 -4.75 -6.23 -7.82
N LYS A 21 -3.41 -6.19 -7.78
CA LYS A 21 -2.60 -6.55 -8.96
C LYS A 21 -2.85 -7.99 -9.38
N MET A 22 -2.87 -8.92 -8.42
CA MET A 22 -3.19 -10.32 -8.70
C MET A 22 -4.59 -10.47 -9.31
N ALA A 23 -5.53 -9.66 -8.84
CA ALA A 23 -6.91 -9.69 -9.35
C ALA A 23 -7.01 -9.23 -10.80
N MET A 24 -6.06 -8.41 -11.26
CA MET A 24 -6.05 -7.88 -12.63
C MET A 24 -5.20 -8.72 -13.59
N MET A 25 -4.50 -9.73 -13.08
CA MET A 25 -3.66 -10.59 -13.93
C MET A 25 -4.51 -11.73 -14.53
N PRO A 26 -4.26 -12.10 -15.80
CA PRO A 26 -4.98 -13.24 -16.39
C PRO A 26 -4.79 -14.51 -15.54
N PRO A 27 -5.80 -15.39 -15.48
CA PRO A 27 -7.10 -15.33 -16.13
C PRO A 27 -8.14 -14.42 -15.49
N ARG A 28 -7.78 -13.80 -14.36
CA ARG A 28 -8.67 -12.86 -13.67
C ARG A 28 -8.71 -11.53 -14.42
N LYS A 29 -9.78 -10.78 -14.21
CA LYS A 29 -9.94 -9.46 -14.82
C LYS A 29 -10.80 -8.60 -13.92
N PHE A 30 -10.85 -7.31 -14.24
CA PHE A 30 -11.66 -6.37 -13.47
C PHE A 30 -13.10 -6.86 -13.37
N PRO A 31 -13.70 -6.86 -12.16
CA PRO A 31 -15.08 -7.33 -11.98
C PRO A 31 -16.05 -6.54 -12.85
N SER A 32 -16.96 -7.25 -13.51
CA SER A 32 -17.90 -6.66 -14.44
C SER A 32 -19.29 -7.24 -14.20
N LEU A 33 -20.31 -6.42 -14.41
CA LEU A 33 -21.69 -6.87 -14.31
C LEU A 33 -22.07 -7.87 -15.41
N SER A 34 -21.34 -7.87 -16.53
CA SER A 34 -21.59 -8.83 -17.61
C SER A 34 -21.10 -10.24 -17.27
N ALA A 35 -20.29 -10.41 -16.24
CA ALA A 35 -19.79 -11.69 -15.79
C ALA A 35 -19.84 -11.76 -14.26
N PRO A 36 -21.04 -11.81 -13.66
CA PRO A 36 -21.17 -11.71 -12.21
C PRO A 36 -20.47 -12.83 -11.45
N TRP A 37 -20.48 -14.06 -11.99
CA TRP A 37 -19.80 -15.18 -11.31
C TRP A 37 -18.29 -15.00 -11.32
N ALA A 38 -17.72 -14.52 -12.41
CA ALA A 38 -16.30 -14.22 -12.49
C ALA A 38 -15.95 -13.08 -11.53
N ALA A 39 -16.80 -12.07 -11.42
CA ALA A 39 -16.60 -10.98 -10.49
C ALA A 39 -16.58 -11.47 -9.04
N LEU A 40 -17.55 -12.30 -8.66
CA LEU A 40 -17.64 -12.82 -7.30
C LEU A 40 -16.50 -13.77 -6.95
N SER A 41 -16.01 -14.53 -7.95
CA SER A 41 -14.94 -15.50 -7.72
C SER A 41 -13.55 -14.85 -7.71
N ASN A 42 -13.43 -13.56 -8.03
CA ASN A 42 -12.18 -12.84 -8.01
C ASN A 42 -11.84 -12.43 -6.56
N TRP A 43 -11.53 -13.42 -5.74
CA TRP A 43 -11.30 -13.21 -4.31
C TRP A 43 -10.14 -12.23 -4.01
N PRO A 44 -9.04 -12.19 -4.80
CA PRO A 44 -8.00 -11.19 -4.51
C PRO A 44 -8.50 -9.76 -4.61
N PHE A 45 -9.45 -9.49 -5.52
CA PHE A 45 -10.04 -8.16 -5.64
C PHE A 45 -10.80 -7.78 -4.36
N TRP A 46 -11.65 -8.67 -3.88
CA TRP A 46 -12.48 -8.37 -2.71
C TRP A 46 -11.68 -8.29 -1.42
N LEU A 47 -10.70 -9.20 -1.27
CA LEU A 47 -9.80 -9.15 -0.12
C LEU A 47 -8.94 -7.89 -0.15
N GLY A 48 -8.45 -7.50 -1.32
CA GLY A 48 -7.69 -6.26 -1.48
C GLY A 48 -8.51 -5.04 -1.12
N LEU A 49 -9.77 -5.00 -1.57
CA LEU A 49 -10.68 -3.91 -1.22
C LEU A 49 -10.90 -3.83 0.28
N GLY A 50 -11.10 -4.97 0.94
CA GLY A 50 -11.25 -5.02 2.39
C GLY A 50 -10.02 -4.52 3.13
N LEU A 51 -8.83 -4.89 2.64
CA LEU A 51 -7.58 -4.42 3.24
C LEU A 51 -7.37 -2.93 3.04
N TYR A 52 -7.77 -2.37 1.89
CA TYR A 52 -7.73 -0.91 1.71
C TYR A 52 -8.68 -0.23 2.70
N GLY A 53 -9.86 -0.80 2.92
CA GLY A 53 -10.79 -0.27 3.94
C GLY A 53 -10.17 -0.30 5.33
N ALA A 54 -9.53 -1.41 5.69
CA ALA A 54 -8.83 -1.52 6.98
C ALA A 54 -7.68 -0.51 7.07
N ALA A 55 -6.92 -0.35 6.00
CA ALA A 55 -5.83 0.62 5.96
C ALA A 55 -6.35 2.05 6.14
N PHE A 56 -7.51 2.36 5.54
CA PHE A 56 -8.14 3.66 5.70
C PHE A 56 -8.51 3.91 7.17
N LEU A 57 -9.10 2.92 7.83
CA LEU A 57 -9.47 3.07 9.24
C LEU A 57 -8.24 3.23 10.13
N LEU A 58 -7.17 2.50 9.85
CA LEU A 58 -5.91 2.64 10.58
C LEU A 58 -5.29 4.01 10.35
N TYR A 59 -5.37 4.52 9.12
CA TYR A 59 -4.90 5.86 8.80
C TYR A 59 -5.68 6.91 9.58
N ALA A 60 -7.00 6.78 9.63
CA ALA A 60 -7.84 7.69 10.39
C ALA A 60 -7.47 7.66 11.89
N ALA A 61 -7.20 6.48 12.43
CA ALA A 61 -6.77 6.34 13.82
C ALA A 61 -5.42 7.02 14.06
N ALA A 62 -4.51 6.90 13.10
CA ALA A 62 -3.21 7.56 13.18
C ALA A 62 -3.35 9.08 13.14
N LEU A 63 -4.26 9.60 12.30
CA LEU A 63 -4.51 11.03 12.20
C LEU A 63 -5.07 11.63 13.49
N ALA A 64 -5.71 10.82 14.32
CA ALA A 64 -6.17 11.27 15.63
C ALA A 64 -5.01 11.57 16.57
N ARG A 65 -3.81 11.10 16.25
CA ARG A 65 -2.61 11.22 17.12
C ARG A 65 -1.44 11.92 16.45
N LEU A 66 -1.44 12.02 15.14
CA LEU A 66 -0.32 12.58 14.37
C LEU A 66 -0.82 13.67 13.42
N PRO A 67 0.00 14.68 13.14
CA PRO A 67 -0.34 15.68 12.13
C PRO A 67 -0.45 15.02 10.74
N LEU A 68 -1.29 15.57 9.90
CA LEU A 68 -1.50 15.09 8.54
C LEU A 68 -0.21 15.14 7.72
N ASN A 69 0.59 16.19 7.88
CA ASN A 69 1.82 16.37 7.12
C ASN A 69 2.93 15.40 7.54
N VAL A 70 2.69 14.58 8.56
CA VAL A 70 3.60 13.50 8.96
C VAL A 70 2.98 12.15 8.64
N ALA A 71 1.72 11.94 9.03
CA ALA A 71 1.06 10.64 8.87
C ALA A 71 0.96 10.23 7.41
N HIS A 72 0.54 11.15 6.55
CA HIS A 72 0.33 10.82 5.13
C HIS A 72 1.65 10.50 4.40
N PRO A 73 2.70 11.32 4.49
CA PRO A 73 3.97 10.97 3.84
C PRO A 73 4.58 9.68 4.37
N VAL A 74 4.51 9.44 5.68
CA VAL A 74 5.06 8.21 6.26
C VAL A 74 4.31 6.99 5.74
N LEU A 75 2.98 7.04 5.73
CA LEU A 75 2.18 5.94 5.21
C LEU A 75 2.48 5.70 3.73
N THR A 76 2.49 6.76 2.94
CA THR A 76 2.67 6.67 1.50
C THR A 76 4.06 6.15 1.13
N SER A 77 5.12 6.69 1.76
CA SER A 77 6.48 6.26 1.47
C SER A 77 6.71 4.82 1.90
N GLY A 78 6.17 4.43 3.04
CA GLY A 78 6.26 3.06 3.52
C GLY A 78 5.57 2.10 2.57
N ALA A 79 4.38 2.49 2.08
CA ALA A 79 3.64 1.69 1.11
C ALA A 79 4.39 1.60 -0.22
N VAL A 80 4.98 2.70 -0.69
CA VAL A 80 5.78 2.71 -1.92
C VAL A 80 6.94 1.72 -1.82
N ALA A 81 7.69 1.77 -0.72
CA ALA A 81 8.83 0.87 -0.52
C ALA A 81 8.38 -0.58 -0.42
N ALA A 82 7.32 -0.85 0.34
CA ALA A 82 6.81 -2.20 0.53
C ALA A 82 6.28 -2.80 -0.77
N VAL A 83 5.52 -2.00 -1.54
CA VAL A 83 4.97 -2.46 -2.82
C VAL A 83 6.10 -2.71 -3.83
N ALA A 84 7.11 -1.85 -3.87
CA ALA A 84 8.25 -2.04 -4.77
C ALA A 84 8.97 -3.35 -4.45
N LEU A 85 9.19 -3.64 -3.17
CA LEU A 85 9.83 -4.89 -2.76
C LEU A 85 8.98 -6.09 -3.14
N MET A 86 7.68 -6.04 -2.85
CA MET A 86 6.77 -7.13 -3.18
C MET A 86 6.65 -7.36 -4.68
N SER A 87 6.66 -6.29 -5.49
CA SER A 87 6.56 -6.42 -6.94
C SER A 87 7.74 -7.18 -7.51
N VAL A 88 8.93 -6.96 -6.97
CA VAL A 88 10.13 -7.70 -7.38
C VAL A 88 10.05 -9.15 -6.94
N LEU A 89 9.65 -9.40 -5.68
CA LEU A 89 9.67 -10.75 -5.12
C LEU A 89 8.53 -11.62 -5.63
N ILE A 90 7.34 -11.06 -5.78
CA ILE A 90 6.14 -11.84 -6.11
C ILE A 90 5.91 -11.87 -7.62
N PHE A 91 5.97 -10.71 -8.26
CA PHE A 91 5.67 -10.59 -9.69
C PHE A 91 6.91 -10.62 -10.56
N LYS A 92 8.08 -10.66 -9.93
CA LYS A 92 9.38 -10.70 -10.64
C LYS A 92 9.55 -9.53 -11.60
N GLU A 93 9.00 -8.38 -11.23
CA GLU A 93 9.15 -7.16 -12.02
C GLU A 93 10.60 -6.66 -11.91
N PRO A 94 11.14 -6.06 -12.98
CA PRO A 94 12.50 -5.55 -12.93
C PRO A 94 12.65 -4.41 -11.94
N PHE A 95 13.77 -4.40 -11.22
CA PHE A 95 14.08 -3.34 -10.27
C PHE A 95 15.26 -2.54 -10.80
N HIS A 96 14.97 -1.34 -11.27
CA HIS A 96 16.01 -0.47 -11.82
C HIS A 96 16.65 0.35 -10.70
N TRP A 97 17.92 0.74 -10.93
CA TRP A 97 18.62 1.58 -9.94
C TRP A 97 17.90 2.91 -9.70
N THR A 98 17.23 3.45 -10.74
CA THR A 98 16.45 4.69 -10.60
C THR A 98 15.28 4.52 -9.63
N THR A 99 14.65 3.35 -9.62
CA THR A 99 13.58 3.04 -8.66
C THR A 99 14.12 3.07 -7.24
N GLY A 100 15.25 2.40 -7.00
CA GLY A 100 15.88 2.38 -5.69
C GLY A 100 16.29 3.77 -5.23
N THR A 101 16.91 4.54 -6.12
CA THR A 101 17.31 5.91 -5.82
C THR A 101 16.10 6.78 -5.47
N GLY A 102 15.03 6.67 -6.26
CA GLY A 102 13.80 7.42 -6.00
C GLY A 102 13.19 7.09 -4.65
N ILE A 103 13.14 5.80 -4.29
CA ILE A 103 12.62 5.37 -3.00
C ILE A 103 13.48 5.94 -1.86
N LEU A 104 14.80 5.91 -2.00
CA LEU A 104 15.69 6.47 -0.99
C LEU A 104 15.47 7.97 -0.82
N MET A 105 15.26 8.69 -1.91
CA MET A 105 14.97 10.13 -1.85
C MET A 105 13.65 10.42 -1.14
N VAL A 106 12.63 9.62 -1.41
CA VAL A 106 11.32 9.75 -0.75
C VAL A 106 11.48 9.49 0.75
N ILE A 107 12.18 8.44 1.13
CA ILE A 107 12.40 8.10 2.53
C ILE A 107 13.19 9.22 3.23
N ALA A 108 14.21 9.75 2.59
CA ALA A 108 15.01 10.85 3.16
C ALA A 108 14.14 12.10 3.37
N GLY A 109 13.28 12.42 2.38
CA GLY A 109 12.36 13.55 2.51
C GLY A 109 11.38 13.37 3.65
N VAL A 110 10.82 12.17 3.79
CA VAL A 110 9.90 11.86 4.89
C VAL A 110 10.62 11.92 6.24
N ALA A 111 11.87 11.45 6.31
CA ALA A 111 12.65 11.54 7.53
C ALA A 111 12.83 12.99 7.97
N LEU A 112 13.07 13.89 7.02
CA LEU A 112 13.19 15.33 7.33
C LEU A 112 11.88 15.91 7.85
N ILE A 113 10.76 15.53 7.26
CA ILE A 113 9.44 15.97 7.70
C ILE A 113 9.17 15.49 9.14
N THR A 114 9.51 14.23 9.41
CA THR A 114 9.23 13.59 10.69
C THR A 114 10.18 14.07 11.80
N ALA A 115 11.37 14.53 11.44
CA ALA A 115 12.40 14.89 12.42
C ALA A 115 11.93 15.94 13.43
N ARG A 116 11.00 16.80 13.03
CA ARG A 116 10.49 17.85 13.92
C ARG A 116 9.36 17.38 14.83
N VAL A 117 8.83 16.19 14.58
CA VAL A 117 7.65 15.66 15.28
C VAL A 117 8.03 14.46 16.14
N ALA A 118 8.98 13.67 15.67
CA ALA A 118 9.38 12.41 16.34
C ALA A 118 10.11 12.63 17.67
#